data_2e782f0d5bf959101deb31f110ee4c61
#
_entry.id   2e782f0d5bf959101deb31f110ee4c61
#
_cell.length_a   1.000
_cell.length_b   1.000
_cell.length_c   1.000
_cell.angle_alpha   90.00
_cell.angle_beta   90.00
_cell.angle_gamma   90.00
#
_symmetry.space_group_name_H-M   'P 1'
#
loop_
_entity.id
_entity.type
_entity.pdbx_description
1 polymer ?
#
loop_
_entity_poly.entity_id
_entity_poly.type
_entity_poly.pdbx_seq_one_letter_code
_entity_poly.pdbx_strand_id
1 'polypeptide(L)'
;MGRYILLLLLLLPLSCLGAWSEEYGNEEEIVAESDSVESPTKKKSFGRKFLDYFNDANKNKKHKKFDFSVIGGPHYNSTTQLGIGLVASGLYKTDRDDPELKVSNVSVFGDITTSGFWVLGVRGTNVFPKDKYRLDYTVFYYSFPSNFWGMGFDMGDNDDNESDLNRNQLKINSAFLIKIADNFYVGPMVTFDYIKASKVENPTLLLGQKQEIWQMGAGANIVYDTRDVLTNPHKGIYLNISEYVRPKALGNVATVTTTDLQLCGYKKVWEGGILAGELRSQLNFGSPTWATMAQILMRGYYQGRYRDKHKIEGQIELRQHVWRRAGIVIWGGAGTVFSKFSNMDASEILPNVGVGYRWEFKKDVNVRLDMGFGKGGQNGFTFGINEAF
;
A
#
# COMPACT_ATOMS: atom_id res chain seq x y z
N MET A 1 22.19 13.42 19.33
CA MET A 1 20.82 13.00 19.68
C MET A 1 20.49 11.52 19.38
N GLY A 2 21.44 10.70 18.96
CA GLY A 2 21.22 9.31 18.52
C GLY A 2 21.30 8.19 19.58
N ARG A 3 21.44 8.50 20.88
CA ARG A 3 21.67 7.46 21.89
C ARG A 3 20.46 7.04 22.72
N TYR A 4 19.33 7.74 22.64
CA TYR A 4 18.14 7.47 23.43
C TYR A 4 17.03 6.71 22.67
N ILE A 5 17.12 6.56 21.36
CA ILE A 5 16.12 5.84 20.56
C ILE A 5 16.32 4.32 20.66
N LEU A 6 17.54 3.87 20.92
CA LEU A 6 17.84 2.42 21.09
C LEU A 6 17.34 1.84 22.41
N LEU A 7 17.13 2.68 23.42
CA LEU A 7 16.68 2.23 24.76
C LEU A 7 15.16 2.06 24.87
N LEU A 8 14.39 2.72 24.00
CA LEU A 8 12.91 2.59 24.00
C LEU A 8 12.42 1.33 23.27
N LEU A 9 13.23 0.74 22.42
CA LEU A 9 12.92 -0.54 21.76
C LEU A 9 13.19 -1.77 22.64
N LEU A 10 13.92 -1.61 23.76
CA LEU A 10 14.23 -2.68 24.71
C LEU A 10 13.25 -2.74 25.92
N LEU A 11 12.28 -1.81 25.98
CA LEU A 11 11.31 -1.76 27.08
C LEU A 11 9.89 -2.21 26.70
N LEU A 12 9.71 -2.90 25.57
CA LEU A 12 8.49 -3.70 25.38
C LEU A 12 8.60 -4.93 26.29
N PRO A 13 7.62 -5.13 27.18
CA PRO A 13 7.82 -5.94 28.36
C PRO A 13 8.01 -7.42 28.02
N LEU A 14 9.13 -7.98 28.49
CA LEU A 14 9.34 -9.42 28.64
C LEU A 14 8.21 -10.08 29.50
N SER A 15 7.30 -9.31 30.05
CA SER A 15 6.18 -9.80 30.86
C SER A 15 5.05 -10.50 30.10
N CYS A 16 5.09 -10.51 28.75
CA CYS A 16 4.15 -11.33 27.95
C CYS A 16 4.69 -12.73 27.62
N LEU A 17 5.88 -13.11 28.06
CA LEU A 17 6.48 -14.41 27.78
C LEU A 17 6.18 -15.49 28.85
N GLY A 18 5.40 -15.17 29.89
CA GLY A 18 5.19 -16.02 31.06
C GLY A 18 3.85 -16.73 31.21
N ALA A 19 2.95 -16.73 30.23
CA ALA A 19 1.59 -17.25 30.43
C ALA A 19 1.01 -18.09 29.28
N TRP A 20 1.81 -18.85 28.55
CA TRP A 20 1.27 -19.80 27.57
C TRP A 20 2.21 -21.01 27.42
N SER A 21 2.29 -21.85 28.45
CA SER A 21 2.69 -23.25 28.32
C SER A 21 1.43 -24.09 28.66
N GLU A 22 1.25 -25.15 27.84
CA GLU A 22 0.17 -26.17 27.93
C GLU A 22 -1.14 -25.68 27.25
N GLU A 23 -1.69 -26.32 26.21
CA GLU A 23 -2.03 -27.71 26.03
C GLU A 23 -2.42 -27.96 24.54
N TYR A 24 -1.81 -28.91 23.88
CA TYR A 24 -2.36 -29.61 22.74
C TYR A 24 -2.56 -31.06 23.17
N GLY A 25 -3.78 -31.41 23.49
CA GLY A 25 -4.27 -32.76 23.66
C GLY A 25 -5.64 -32.87 23.02
N ASN A 26 -5.73 -33.78 22.05
CA ASN A 26 -7.01 -34.27 21.53
C ASN A 26 -7.83 -34.86 22.66
N GLU A 27 -9.14 -34.61 22.66
CA GLU A 27 -10.13 -35.64 22.92
C GLU A 27 -11.55 -35.11 22.70
N GLU A 28 -12.37 -36.01 22.15
CA GLU A 28 -13.79 -35.88 21.89
C GLU A 28 -14.64 -36.05 23.17
N GLU A 29 -15.85 -35.44 23.12
CA GLU A 29 -17.08 -35.81 23.84
C GLU A 29 -17.12 -35.75 25.37
N ILE A 30 -18.06 -34.99 25.93
CA ILE A 30 -19.34 -35.46 26.49
C ILE A 30 -20.13 -34.27 27.07
N VAL A 31 -21.41 -34.22 26.71
CA VAL A 31 -22.44 -33.35 27.24
C VAL A 31 -22.70 -33.64 28.71
N ALA A 32 -22.68 -32.61 29.57
CA ALA A 32 -23.41 -32.63 30.83
C ALA A 32 -23.83 -31.19 31.21
N GLU A 33 -25.13 -30.99 31.22
CA GLU A 33 -25.79 -29.85 31.87
C GLU A 33 -25.49 -29.85 33.37
N SER A 34 -25.06 -28.71 33.89
CA SER A 34 -25.25 -28.42 35.32
C SER A 34 -25.31 -26.89 35.54
N ASP A 35 -26.39 -26.47 36.15
CA ASP A 35 -26.66 -25.16 36.68
C ASP A 35 -25.47 -24.59 37.47
N SER A 36 -25.11 -23.34 37.21
CA SER A 36 -24.11 -22.67 38.02
C SER A 36 -24.30 -21.17 38.13
N VAL A 37 -24.57 -20.80 39.30
CA VAL A 37 -24.15 -19.64 40.09
C VAL A 37 -23.38 -18.56 39.33
N GLU A 38 -24.00 -17.40 39.17
CA GLU A 38 -23.39 -16.17 38.70
C GLU A 38 -22.33 -15.66 39.66
N SER A 39 -21.07 -15.65 39.23
CA SER A 39 -19.98 -14.92 39.83
C SER A 39 -19.87 -13.48 39.29
N PRO A 40 -19.52 -12.46 40.06
CA PRO A 40 -19.50 -11.08 39.60
C PRO A 40 -18.43 -10.87 38.53
N THR A 41 -18.86 -10.42 37.36
CA THR A 41 -18.02 -10.13 36.19
C THR A 41 -16.97 -9.08 36.47
N LYS A 42 -15.72 -9.47 36.68
CA LYS A 42 -14.56 -8.56 36.63
C LYS A 42 -14.55 -7.84 35.29
N LYS A 43 -14.61 -6.50 35.32
CA LYS A 43 -14.47 -5.67 34.09
C LYS A 43 -13.21 -6.08 33.34
N LYS A 44 -13.38 -6.64 32.14
CA LYS A 44 -12.26 -7.01 31.26
C LYS A 44 -11.41 -5.78 30.98
N SER A 45 -10.10 -5.90 31.14
CA SER A 45 -9.12 -4.87 30.78
C SER A 45 -9.28 -4.49 29.29
N PHE A 46 -9.01 -3.20 28.97
CA PHE A 46 -9.05 -2.69 27.59
C PHE A 46 -8.25 -3.57 26.62
N GLY A 47 -7.04 -4.00 27.02
CA GLY A 47 -6.21 -4.93 26.22
C GLY A 47 -6.88 -6.29 25.97
N ARG A 48 -7.64 -6.81 26.95
CA ARG A 48 -8.35 -8.08 26.80
C ARG A 48 -9.58 -7.94 25.89
N LYS A 49 -10.30 -6.82 25.96
CA LYS A 49 -11.40 -6.49 25.02
C LYS A 49 -10.88 -6.33 23.60
N PHE A 50 -9.71 -5.72 23.44
CA PHE A 50 -9.02 -5.54 22.17
C PHE A 50 -8.63 -6.90 21.58
N LEU A 51 -8.00 -7.79 22.34
CA LEU A 51 -7.64 -9.15 21.91
C LEU A 51 -8.88 -10.01 21.61
N ASP A 52 -9.93 -9.92 22.42
CA ASP A 52 -11.18 -10.64 22.19
C ASP A 52 -11.87 -10.18 20.89
N TYR A 53 -11.87 -8.88 20.58
CA TYR A 53 -12.39 -8.34 19.32
C TYR A 53 -11.70 -8.97 18.11
N PHE A 54 -10.38 -9.14 18.17
CA PHE A 54 -9.60 -9.73 17.09
C PHE A 54 -9.72 -11.26 17.02
N ASN A 55 -9.87 -11.91 18.14
CA ASN A 55 -10.16 -13.36 18.18
C ASN A 55 -11.55 -13.67 17.61
N ASP A 56 -12.54 -12.81 17.89
CA ASP A 56 -13.89 -12.94 17.33
C ASP A 56 -13.95 -12.58 15.83
N ALA A 57 -13.07 -11.72 15.34
CA ALA A 57 -12.93 -11.40 13.92
C ALA A 57 -12.40 -12.61 13.10
N ASN A 58 -11.74 -13.60 13.75
CA ASN A 58 -11.26 -14.83 13.11
C ASN A 58 -12.32 -15.93 13.03
N LYS A 59 -13.47 -15.81 13.71
CA LYS A 59 -14.55 -16.79 13.62
C LYS A 59 -15.25 -16.64 12.28
N ASN A 60 -15.24 -17.70 11.46
CA ASN A 60 -15.99 -17.78 10.21
C ASN A 60 -17.50 -17.60 10.50
N LYS A 61 -18.01 -16.40 10.30
CA LYS A 61 -19.45 -16.12 10.38
C LYS A 61 -20.09 -16.50 9.05
N LYS A 62 -20.42 -17.79 8.89
CA LYS A 62 -21.24 -18.28 7.78
C LYS A 62 -22.56 -17.51 7.78
N HIS A 63 -22.93 -16.85 6.66
CA HIS A 63 -24.22 -16.23 6.34
C HIS A 63 -24.45 -14.73 6.65
N LYS A 64 -23.45 -13.87 6.66
CA LYS A 64 -23.76 -12.42 6.60
C LYS A 64 -23.89 -11.95 5.15
N LYS A 65 -24.94 -11.13 4.89
CA LYS A 65 -25.18 -10.48 3.59
C LYS A 65 -24.04 -9.53 3.19
N PHE A 66 -23.37 -8.99 4.18
CA PHE A 66 -22.28 -8.04 4.09
C PHE A 66 -21.36 -8.31 5.29
N ASP A 67 -20.15 -8.74 5.02
CA ASP A 67 -19.15 -8.96 6.08
C ASP A 67 -18.31 -7.70 6.23
N PHE A 68 -18.53 -7.00 7.34
CA PHE A 68 -17.88 -5.74 7.63
C PHE A 68 -16.76 -5.93 8.65
N SER A 69 -15.61 -5.38 8.35
CA SER A 69 -14.45 -5.36 9.26
C SER A 69 -13.82 -3.98 9.32
N VAL A 70 -13.37 -3.58 10.48
CA VAL A 70 -12.58 -2.38 10.68
C VAL A 70 -11.20 -2.79 11.15
N ILE A 71 -10.18 -2.33 10.45
CA ILE A 71 -8.77 -2.56 10.78
C ILE A 71 -8.10 -1.20 10.84
N GLY A 72 -7.30 -0.99 11.86
CA GLY A 72 -6.53 0.24 11.96
C GLY A 72 -5.75 0.30 13.26
N GLY A 73 -4.97 1.34 13.37
CA GLY A 73 -4.14 1.56 14.54
C GLY A 73 -3.06 2.61 14.29
N PRO A 74 -2.19 2.82 15.28
CA PRO A 74 -1.05 3.68 15.14
C PRO A 74 -0.07 3.09 14.11
N HIS A 75 0.56 3.97 13.36
CA HIS A 75 1.64 3.63 12.43
C HIS A 75 2.70 4.73 12.45
N TYR A 76 3.85 4.42 11.87
CA TYR A 76 4.92 5.39 11.68
C TYR A 76 5.54 5.20 10.29
N ASN A 77 5.84 6.31 9.64
CA ASN A 77 6.63 6.35 8.41
C ASN A 77 7.57 7.56 8.49
N SER A 78 8.80 7.43 8.04
CA SER A 78 9.79 8.51 8.11
C SER A 78 9.35 9.80 7.41
N THR A 79 8.53 9.70 6.35
CA THR A 79 8.01 10.84 5.61
C THR A 79 6.80 11.49 6.30
N THR A 80 5.83 10.67 6.76
CA THR A 80 4.57 11.17 7.35
C THR A 80 4.56 11.15 8.88
N GLN A 81 5.59 10.60 9.49
CA GLN A 81 5.78 10.47 10.93
C GLN A 81 4.73 9.59 11.63
N LEU A 82 4.42 9.86 12.90
CA LEU A 82 3.45 9.08 13.67
C LEU A 82 2.04 9.42 13.21
N GLY A 83 1.22 8.40 12.97
CA GLY A 83 -0.16 8.55 12.54
C GLY A 83 -1.10 7.51 13.13
N ILE A 84 -2.38 7.72 12.87
CA ILE A 84 -3.45 6.76 13.14
C ILE A 84 -4.24 6.60 11.85
N GLY A 85 -4.23 5.38 11.31
CA GLY A 85 -4.98 5.00 10.12
C GLY A 85 -6.10 4.03 10.44
N LEU A 86 -7.22 4.15 9.73
CA LEU A 86 -8.38 3.27 9.82
C LEU A 86 -8.83 2.85 8.42
N VAL A 87 -9.17 1.58 8.26
CA VAL A 87 -9.79 1.03 7.05
C VAL A 87 -11.03 0.24 7.48
N ALA A 88 -12.19 0.69 7.03
CA ALA A 88 -13.45 0.00 7.17
C ALA A 88 -13.76 -0.72 5.85
N SER A 89 -13.74 -2.04 5.86
CA SER A 89 -13.94 -2.88 4.66
C SER A 89 -15.21 -3.68 4.76
N GLY A 90 -15.96 -3.72 3.66
CA GLY A 90 -17.11 -4.59 3.47
C GLY A 90 -16.86 -5.58 2.34
N LEU A 91 -17.16 -6.85 2.62
CA LEU A 91 -17.10 -7.93 1.64
C LEU A 91 -18.53 -8.40 1.33
N TYR A 92 -18.86 -8.55 0.05
CA TYR A 92 -20.18 -8.99 -0.39
C TYR A 92 -20.12 -9.72 -1.72
N LYS A 93 -21.14 -10.54 -2.00
CA LYS A 93 -21.36 -11.14 -3.32
C LYS A 93 -22.52 -10.44 -4.01
N THR A 94 -22.32 -10.04 -5.26
CA THR A 94 -23.37 -9.45 -6.11
C THR A 94 -24.41 -10.49 -6.55
N ASP A 95 -24.00 -11.75 -6.65
CA ASP A 95 -24.87 -12.91 -6.82
C ASP A 95 -24.51 -13.95 -5.74
N ARG A 96 -25.52 -14.38 -4.96
CA ARG A 96 -25.31 -15.31 -3.84
C ARG A 96 -25.50 -16.75 -4.22
N ASP A 97 -26.24 -16.95 -5.27
CA ASP A 97 -26.58 -18.28 -5.77
C ASP A 97 -25.42 -18.87 -6.58
N ASP A 98 -24.43 -18.02 -6.93
CA ASP A 98 -23.19 -18.42 -7.57
C ASP A 98 -22.09 -18.68 -6.52
N PRO A 99 -21.78 -19.96 -6.20
CA PRO A 99 -20.75 -20.31 -5.22
C PRO A 99 -19.33 -19.96 -5.69
N GLU A 100 -19.09 -19.92 -7.01
CA GLU A 100 -17.77 -19.67 -7.60
C GLU A 100 -17.50 -18.16 -7.77
N LEU A 101 -18.55 -17.31 -7.63
CA LEU A 101 -18.38 -15.87 -7.77
C LEU A 101 -17.39 -15.32 -6.74
N LYS A 102 -16.36 -14.66 -7.22
CA LYS A 102 -15.39 -13.94 -6.39
C LYS A 102 -16.10 -12.83 -5.58
N VAL A 103 -15.59 -12.59 -4.40
CA VAL A 103 -16.17 -11.63 -3.47
C VAL A 103 -15.83 -10.21 -3.91
N SER A 104 -16.85 -9.36 -4.00
CA SER A 104 -16.71 -7.91 -4.15
C SER A 104 -16.25 -7.29 -2.83
N ASN A 105 -15.52 -6.20 -2.93
CA ASN A 105 -15.08 -5.44 -1.76
C ASN A 105 -15.32 -3.94 -1.94
N VAL A 106 -15.55 -3.28 -0.82
CA VAL A 106 -15.53 -1.83 -0.70
C VAL A 106 -14.80 -1.47 0.58
N SER A 107 -13.90 -0.50 0.53
CA SER A 107 -13.16 -0.04 1.69
C SER A 107 -13.19 1.48 1.76
N VAL A 108 -13.60 2.01 2.91
CA VAL A 108 -13.41 3.41 3.27
C VAL A 108 -12.17 3.47 4.14
N PHE A 109 -11.25 4.37 3.83
CA PHE A 109 -10.01 4.52 4.58
C PHE A 109 -9.75 5.98 4.93
N GLY A 110 -9.15 6.19 6.07
CA GLY A 110 -8.71 7.50 6.53
C GLY A 110 -7.43 7.38 7.35
N ASP A 111 -6.64 8.43 7.32
CA ASP A 111 -5.38 8.54 8.05
C ASP A 111 -5.13 9.98 8.46
N ILE A 112 -4.49 10.17 9.62
CA ILE A 112 -4.03 11.46 10.11
C ILE A 112 -2.71 11.28 10.84
N THR A 113 -1.76 12.18 10.61
CA THR A 113 -0.41 12.08 11.17
C THR A 113 0.07 13.36 11.83
N THR A 114 1.11 13.23 12.63
CA THR A 114 1.74 14.35 13.34
C THR A 114 2.48 15.34 12.44
N SER A 115 2.86 14.92 11.21
CA SER A 115 3.40 15.84 10.21
C SER A 115 2.34 16.74 9.57
N GLY A 116 1.04 16.53 9.88
CA GLY A 116 -0.07 17.22 9.24
C GLY A 116 -0.56 16.56 7.94
N PHE A 117 -0.03 15.38 7.59
CA PHE A 117 -0.64 14.57 6.53
C PHE A 117 -1.99 14.05 6.98
N TRP A 118 -2.96 14.07 6.08
CA TRP A 118 -4.23 13.36 6.25
C TRP A 118 -4.78 12.92 4.90
N VAL A 119 -5.52 11.84 4.91
CA VAL A 119 -6.21 11.30 3.75
C VAL A 119 -7.57 10.73 4.14
N LEU A 120 -8.53 10.88 3.27
CA LEU A 120 -9.82 10.20 3.31
C LEU A 120 -10.13 9.66 1.93
N GLY A 121 -10.59 8.42 1.85
CA GLY A 121 -10.89 7.83 0.56
C GLY A 121 -11.78 6.60 0.61
N VAL A 122 -12.21 6.19 -0.58
CA VAL A 122 -12.93 4.94 -0.82
C VAL A 122 -12.29 4.24 -2.01
N ARG A 123 -12.15 2.93 -1.89
CA ARG A 123 -11.71 2.06 -2.98
C ARG A 123 -12.46 0.74 -2.94
N GLY A 124 -12.56 0.10 -4.08
CA GLY A 124 -13.19 -1.21 -4.13
C GLY A 124 -13.15 -1.84 -5.51
N THR A 125 -13.53 -3.11 -5.51
CA THR A 125 -13.77 -3.91 -6.71
C THR A 125 -15.13 -4.53 -6.60
N ASN A 126 -16.05 -4.16 -7.49
CA ASN A 126 -17.33 -4.83 -7.65
C ASN A 126 -17.19 -5.93 -8.69
N VAL A 127 -17.41 -7.16 -8.29
CA VAL A 127 -17.43 -8.32 -9.19
C VAL A 127 -18.88 -8.62 -9.55
N PHE A 128 -19.21 -8.60 -10.84
CA PHE A 128 -20.54 -8.88 -11.36
C PHE A 128 -20.75 -10.40 -11.56
N PRO A 129 -22.03 -10.83 -11.71
CA PRO A 129 -22.35 -12.27 -11.85
C PRO A 129 -21.50 -12.99 -12.89
N LYS A 130 -21.10 -14.25 -12.59
CA LYS A 130 -20.22 -15.10 -13.40
C LYS A 130 -18.80 -14.53 -13.56
N ASP A 131 -18.40 -13.56 -12.73
CA ASP A 131 -17.11 -12.86 -12.81
C ASP A 131 -16.82 -12.33 -14.23
N LYS A 132 -17.86 -11.99 -14.99
CA LYS A 132 -17.73 -11.54 -16.37
C LYS A 132 -17.25 -10.09 -16.46
N TYR A 133 -17.68 -9.26 -15.52
CA TYR A 133 -17.33 -7.84 -15.45
C TYR A 133 -16.85 -7.49 -14.06
N ARG A 134 -15.97 -6.50 -13.98
CA ARG A 134 -15.51 -5.89 -12.73
C ARG A 134 -15.50 -4.38 -12.86
N LEU A 135 -15.85 -3.68 -11.79
CA LEU A 135 -15.68 -2.24 -11.67
C LEU A 135 -14.67 -1.99 -10.54
N ASP A 136 -13.48 -1.57 -10.91
CA ASP A 136 -12.46 -1.11 -9.99
C ASP A 136 -12.55 0.41 -9.85
N TYR A 137 -12.49 0.90 -8.62
CA TYR A 137 -12.54 2.33 -8.37
C TYR A 137 -11.71 2.72 -7.15
N THR A 138 -11.15 3.91 -7.23
CA THR A 138 -10.44 4.57 -6.13
C THR A 138 -10.73 6.07 -6.20
N VAL A 139 -11.25 6.59 -5.09
CA VAL A 139 -11.48 8.02 -4.90
C VAL A 139 -10.87 8.40 -3.57
N PHE A 140 -9.99 9.40 -3.55
CA PHE A 140 -9.46 9.92 -2.30
C PHE A 140 -9.10 11.40 -2.41
N TYR A 141 -9.13 12.04 -1.25
CA TYR A 141 -8.59 13.36 -1.06
C TYR A 141 -7.57 13.34 0.07
N TYR A 142 -6.43 14.02 -0.14
CA TYR A 142 -5.42 14.17 0.88
C TYR A 142 -4.81 15.56 0.91
N SER A 143 -4.24 15.90 2.09
CA SER A 143 -3.29 16.98 2.28
C SER A 143 -1.97 16.39 2.73
N PHE A 144 -0.91 16.65 1.99
CA PHE A 144 0.41 16.09 2.22
C PHE A 144 1.48 17.18 2.32
N PRO A 145 1.78 17.65 3.54
CA PRO A 145 2.98 18.41 3.80
C PRO A 145 4.21 17.54 3.47
N SER A 146 5.00 17.95 2.51
CA SER A 146 6.13 17.17 2.02
C SER A 146 7.24 18.08 1.51
N ASN A 147 8.42 17.53 1.40
CA ASN A 147 9.53 18.21 0.80
C ASN A 147 9.54 18.01 -0.72
N PHE A 148 10.07 18.98 -1.44
CA PHE A 148 10.16 19.01 -2.87
C PHE A 148 11.53 19.53 -3.30
N TRP A 149 12.24 18.78 -4.12
CA TRP A 149 13.60 19.10 -4.60
C TRP A 149 13.61 19.64 -6.03
N GLY A 150 12.45 19.77 -6.68
CA GLY A 150 12.34 20.12 -8.09
C GLY A 150 12.09 18.92 -8.99
N MET A 151 12.43 19.04 -10.28
CA MET A 151 12.17 18.06 -11.33
C MET A 151 13.47 17.65 -12.01
N GLY A 152 13.69 16.35 -12.20
CA GLY A 152 14.92 15.73 -12.70
C GLY A 152 15.68 15.03 -11.60
N PHE A 153 16.52 14.05 -12.02
CA PHE A 153 17.36 13.26 -11.10
C PHE A 153 18.31 14.16 -10.29
N ASP A 154 19.07 15.03 -10.97
CA ASP A 154 20.08 15.92 -10.35
C ASP A 154 19.48 16.83 -9.29
N MET A 155 18.24 17.28 -9.52
CA MET A 155 17.55 18.13 -8.55
C MET A 155 17.29 17.37 -7.25
N GLY A 156 16.86 16.12 -7.33
CA GLY A 156 16.65 15.24 -6.18
C GLY A 156 17.95 14.76 -5.51
N ASP A 157 19.05 14.69 -6.25
CA ASP A 157 20.34 14.23 -5.71
C ASP A 157 21.10 15.33 -4.94
N ASN A 158 20.64 16.59 -5.03
CA ASN A 158 21.20 17.72 -4.30
C ASN A 158 20.32 18.12 -3.10
N ASP A 159 20.85 18.01 -1.89
CA ASP A 159 20.16 18.34 -0.63
C ASP A 159 19.83 19.85 -0.53
N ASP A 160 20.62 20.72 -1.15
CA ASP A 160 20.37 22.18 -1.13
C ASP A 160 19.06 22.60 -1.82
N ASN A 161 18.47 21.70 -2.63
CA ASN A 161 17.19 21.93 -3.28
C ASN A 161 15.99 21.56 -2.40
N GLU A 162 16.19 21.05 -1.21
CA GLU A 162 15.11 20.68 -0.30
C GLU A 162 14.28 21.91 0.05
N SER A 163 12.97 21.83 -0.18
CA SER A 163 12.04 22.93 0.03
C SER A 163 10.67 22.42 0.41
N ASP A 164 10.03 23.08 1.34
CA ASP A 164 8.69 22.70 1.82
C ASP A 164 7.60 23.05 0.82
N LEU A 165 6.67 22.16 0.64
CA LEU A 165 5.37 22.41 0.03
C LEU A 165 4.26 21.53 0.62
N ASN A 166 3.03 22.03 0.62
CA ASN A 166 1.88 21.23 0.97
C ASN A 166 1.10 20.89 -0.31
N ARG A 167 0.97 19.59 -0.60
CA ARG A 167 0.21 19.07 -1.74
C ARG A 167 -1.16 18.61 -1.29
N ASN A 168 -2.19 19.28 -1.83
CA ASN A 168 -3.58 18.82 -1.70
C ASN A 168 -3.99 18.15 -3.00
N GLN A 169 -4.60 16.96 -2.95
CA GLN A 169 -5.01 16.25 -4.14
C GLN A 169 -6.33 15.51 -3.94
N LEU A 170 -7.28 15.74 -4.85
CA LEU A 170 -8.40 14.84 -5.12
C LEU A 170 -8.00 13.96 -6.30
N LYS A 171 -8.09 12.63 -6.13
CA LYS A 171 -7.86 11.66 -7.20
C LYS A 171 -9.06 10.75 -7.36
N ILE A 172 -9.46 10.55 -8.61
CA ILE A 172 -10.52 9.61 -9.01
C ILE A 172 -9.95 8.74 -10.12
N ASN A 173 -9.91 7.45 -9.89
CA ASN A 173 -9.60 6.44 -10.90
C ASN A 173 -10.71 5.42 -10.93
N SER A 174 -11.17 5.03 -12.12
CA SER A 174 -12.14 3.96 -12.29
C SER A 174 -11.84 3.17 -13.56
N ALA A 175 -11.94 1.85 -13.48
CA ALA A 175 -11.78 0.94 -14.62
C ALA A 175 -12.96 -0.05 -14.66
N PHE A 176 -13.59 -0.17 -15.81
CA PHE A 176 -14.62 -1.19 -16.06
C PHE A 176 -13.99 -2.32 -16.86
N LEU A 177 -13.74 -3.44 -16.20
CA LEU A 177 -12.98 -4.57 -16.73
C LEU A 177 -13.91 -5.68 -17.21
N ILE A 178 -13.58 -6.26 -18.35
CA ILE A 178 -14.28 -7.37 -18.99
C ILE A 178 -13.36 -8.60 -18.94
N LYS A 179 -13.85 -9.72 -18.43
CA LYS A 179 -13.11 -10.98 -18.42
C LYS A 179 -12.96 -11.49 -19.86
N ILE A 180 -11.70 -11.61 -20.33
CA ILE A 180 -11.37 -12.13 -21.65
C ILE A 180 -10.94 -13.59 -21.57
N ALA A 181 -10.23 -13.96 -20.49
CA ALA A 181 -9.81 -15.32 -20.20
C ALA A 181 -9.74 -15.50 -18.66
N ASP A 182 -9.42 -16.68 -18.17
CA ASP A 182 -9.28 -16.91 -16.75
C ASP A 182 -8.21 -16.02 -16.13
N ASN A 183 -8.63 -15.30 -15.07
CA ASN A 183 -7.82 -14.31 -14.37
C ASN A 183 -7.32 -13.13 -15.23
N PHE A 184 -7.80 -13.00 -16.47
CA PHE A 184 -7.39 -11.96 -17.40
C PHE A 184 -8.54 -11.03 -17.78
N TYR A 185 -8.36 -9.74 -17.51
CA TYR A 185 -9.36 -8.70 -17.66
C TYR A 185 -8.81 -7.51 -18.43
N VAL A 186 -9.63 -6.94 -19.30
CA VAL A 186 -9.30 -5.73 -20.09
C VAL A 186 -10.52 -4.82 -20.13
N GLY A 187 -10.32 -3.52 -20.07
CA GLY A 187 -11.42 -2.60 -20.20
C GLY A 187 -11.05 -1.12 -20.17
N PRO A 188 -12.03 -0.25 -20.42
CA PRO A 188 -11.83 1.18 -20.37
C PRO A 188 -11.58 1.68 -18.95
N MET A 189 -10.81 2.77 -18.84
CA MET A 189 -10.57 3.48 -17.59
C MET A 189 -10.69 4.99 -17.76
N VAL A 190 -11.01 5.65 -16.67
CA VAL A 190 -11.00 7.11 -16.56
C VAL A 190 -10.21 7.54 -15.33
N THR A 191 -9.56 8.68 -15.45
CA THR A 191 -8.79 9.28 -14.35
C THR A 191 -9.09 10.77 -14.26
N PHE A 192 -9.17 11.26 -13.03
CA PHE A 192 -9.27 12.68 -12.73
C PHE A 192 -8.39 13.01 -11.53
N ASP A 193 -7.59 14.07 -11.67
CA ASP A 193 -6.77 14.62 -10.60
C ASP A 193 -7.00 16.13 -10.49
N TYR A 194 -7.35 16.60 -9.30
CA TYR A 194 -7.23 18.01 -8.91
C TYR A 194 -6.09 18.13 -7.91
N ILE A 195 -5.10 18.95 -8.22
CA ILE A 195 -3.88 19.06 -7.42
C ILE A 195 -3.60 20.55 -7.17
N LYS A 196 -3.33 20.89 -5.90
CA LYS A 196 -2.98 22.23 -5.48
C LYS A 196 -1.77 22.17 -4.55
N ALA A 197 -0.69 22.84 -4.96
CA ALA A 197 0.42 23.17 -4.07
C ALA A 197 0.06 24.42 -3.25
N SER A 198 0.31 24.36 -1.97
CA SER A 198 0.20 25.51 -1.05
C SER A 198 1.41 25.51 -0.13
N LYS A 199 1.65 26.65 0.53
CA LYS A 199 2.85 26.84 1.38
C LYS A 199 4.14 26.46 0.64
N VAL A 200 4.26 26.88 -0.62
CA VAL A 200 5.43 26.61 -1.44
C VAL A 200 6.55 27.57 -1.01
N GLU A 201 7.57 27.03 -0.35
CA GLU A 201 8.70 27.82 0.16
C GLU A 201 9.55 28.36 -0.98
N ASN A 202 9.92 27.51 -1.96
CA ASN A 202 10.70 27.89 -3.13
C ASN A 202 9.93 27.67 -4.44
N PRO A 203 9.15 28.67 -4.92
CA PRO A 203 8.37 28.54 -6.14
C PRO A 203 9.21 28.38 -7.43
N THR A 204 10.51 28.72 -7.41
CA THR A 204 11.39 28.60 -8.58
C THR A 204 11.58 27.14 -8.99
N LEU A 205 11.50 26.21 -8.04
CA LEU A 205 11.57 24.76 -8.29
C LEU A 205 10.39 24.23 -9.13
N LEU A 206 9.29 24.98 -9.21
CA LEU A 206 8.15 24.64 -10.07
C LEU A 206 8.36 25.08 -11.53
N LEU A 207 9.47 25.77 -11.86
CA LEU A 207 9.83 26.24 -13.20
C LEU A 207 8.70 27.05 -13.87
N GLY A 208 8.02 27.91 -13.12
CA GLY A 208 6.92 28.74 -13.60
C GLY A 208 5.60 27.99 -13.88
N GLN A 209 5.51 26.73 -13.54
CA GLN A 209 4.26 25.98 -13.69
C GLN A 209 3.22 26.42 -12.65
N LYS A 210 1.93 26.24 -13.00
CA LYS A 210 0.81 26.56 -12.11
C LYS A 210 0.85 25.70 -10.85
N GLN A 211 0.61 26.30 -9.70
CA GLN A 211 0.48 25.61 -8.42
C GLN A 211 -0.84 24.84 -8.28
N GLU A 212 -1.86 25.27 -9.02
CA GLU A 212 -3.18 24.63 -9.03
C GLU A 212 -3.49 24.13 -10.44
N ILE A 213 -3.75 22.84 -10.55
CA ILE A 213 -4.02 22.15 -11.80
C ILE A 213 -5.10 21.09 -11.60
N TRP A 214 -5.87 20.88 -12.61
CA TRP A 214 -6.72 19.70 -12.73
C TRP A 214 -6.42 18.97 -14.03
N GLN A 215 -6.60 17.66 -14.02
CA GLN A 215 -6.29 16.81 -15.16
C GLN A 215 -7.34 15.72 -15.28
N MET A 216 -7.79 15.49 -16.50
CA MET A 216 -8.75 14.44 -16.84
C MET A 216 -8.21 13.62 -17.98
N GLY A 217 -8.37 12.29 -17.88
CA GLY A 217 -7.91 11.37 -18.91
C GLY A 217 -8.79 10.14 -19.02
N ALA A 218 -8.66 9.46 -20.13
CA ALA A 218 -9.28 8.18 -20.40
C ALA A 218 -8.31 7.26 -21.11
N GLY A 219 -8.54 5.95 -20.97
CA GLY A 219 -7.68 4.95 -21.55
C GLY A 219 -8.19 3.54 -21.33
N ALA A 220 -7.26 2.59 -21.27
CA ALA A 220 -7.53 1.19 -21.04
C ALA A 220 -6.70 0.65 -19.88
N ASN A 221 -7.24 -0.37 -19.21
CA ASN A 221 -6.58 -1.10 -18.16
C ASN A 221 -6.59 -2.59 -18.47
N ILE A 222 -5.47 -3.25 -18.20
CA ILE A 222 -5.25 -4.68 -18.36
C ILE A 222 -4.86 -5.23 -16.99
N VAL A 223 -5.56 -6.27 -16.53
CA VAL A 223 -5.27 -6.95 -15.26
C VAL A 223 -5.17 -8.44 -15.46
N TYR A 224 -4.08 -9.03 -14.96
CA TYR A 224 -3.93 -10.48 -14.82
C TYR A 224 -3.56 -10.80 -13.38
N ASP A 225 -4.38 -11.59 -12.67
CA ASP A 225 -4.22 -11.84 -11.25
C ASP A 225 -4.47 -13.30 -10.88
N THR A 226 -3.39 -14.02 -10.62
CA THR A 226 -3.38 -15.43 -10.19
C THR A 226 -2.91 -15.61 -8.75
N ARG A 227 -2.82 -14.53 -7.97
CA ARG A 227 -2.42 -14.61 -6.56
C ARG A 227 -3.38 -15.48 -5.77
N ASP A 228 -2.84 -16.30 -4.88
CA ASP A 228 -3.62 -17.13 -3.97
C ASP A 228 -4.27 -16.31 -2.84
N VAL A 229 -3.57 -15.32 -2.32
CA VAL A 229 -4.03 -14.39 -1.28
C VAL A 229 -3.68 -12.96 -1.66
N LEU A 230 -4.60 -12.02 -1.48
CA LEU A 230 -4.37 -10.62 -1.88
C LEU A 230 -3.51 -9.84 -0.88
N THR A 231 -3.60 -10.16 0.40
CA THR A 231 -2.95 -9.42 1.50
C THR A 231 -1.56 -9.91 1.85
N ASN A 232 -1.29 -11.21 1.60
CA ASN A 232 -0.01 -11.87 1.82
C ASN A 232 0.17 -13.00 0.78
N PRO A 233 0.46 -12.66 -0.48
CA PRO A 233 0.59 -13.66 -1.55
C PRO A 233 1.76 -14.61 -1.31
N HIS A 234 1.50 -15.92 -1.46
CA HIS A 234 2.52 -16.96 -1.36
C HIS A 234 2.95 -17.48 -2.73
N LYS A 235 2.06 -17.40 -3.72
CA LYS A 235 2.29 -17.82 -5.10
C LYS A 235 1.40 -17.05 -6.06
N GLY A 236 1.81 -17.02 -7.33
CA GLY A 236 1.05 -16.41 -8.41
C GLY A 236 1.72 -15.16 -8.97
N ILE A 237 1.02 -14.54 -9.90
CA ILE A 237 1.46 -13.35 -10.61
C ILE A 237 0.33 -12.33 -10.56
N TYR A 238 0.69 -11.08 -10.36
CA TYR A 238 -0.17 -9.92 -10.55
C TYR A 238 0.45 -8.99 -11.58
N LEU A 239 -0.28 -8.73 -12.65
CA LEU A 239 0.07 -7.74 -13.66
C LEU A 239 -1.06 -6.73 -13.76
N ASN A 240 -0.71 -5.46 -13.69
CA ASN A 240 -1.61 -4.34 -13.96
C ASN A 240 -0.92 -3.36 -14.92
N ILE A 241 -1.53 -3.13 -16.06
CA ILE A 241 -1.08 -2.15 -17.04
C ILE A 241 -2.21 -1.17 -17.29
N SER A 242 -1.95 0.12 -17.09
CA SER A 242 -2.86 1.20 -17.43
C SER A 242 -2.22 2.08 -18.49
N GLU A 243 -2.91 2.28 -19.59
CA GLU A 243 -2.50 3.20 -20.66
C GLU A 243 -3.62 4.24 -20.84
N TYR A 244 -3.31 5.52 -20.58
CA TYR A 244 -4.32 6.57 -20.66
C TYR A 244 -3.74 7.90 -21.16
N VAL A 245 -4.58 8.65 -21.85
CA VAL A 245 -4.27 9.96 -22.41
C VAL A 245 -5.02 11.05 -21.64
N ARG A 246 -4.31 12.11 -21.32
CA ARG A 246 -4.84 13.37 -20.77
C ARG A 246 -4.72 14.46 -21.85
N PRO A 247 -5.68 14.59 -22.77
CA PRO A 247 -5.56 15.51 -23.90
C PRO A 247 -5.78 16.97 -23.46
N LYS A 248 -5.02 17.90 -24.01
CA LYS A 248 -5.18 19.34 -23.78
C LYS A 248 -6.62 19.82 -24.09
N ALA A 249 -7.28 19.18 -25.06
CA ALA A 249 -8.67 19.49 -25.43
C ALA A 249 -9.69 19.34 -24.30
N LEU A 250 -9.39 18.51 -23.28
CA LEU A 250 -10.21 18.40 -22.06
C LEU A 250 -9.81 19.40 -20.98
N GLY A 251 -9.06 20.46 -21.30
CA GLY A 251 -8.64 21.50 -20.36
C GLY A 251 -7.38 21.18 -19.58
N ASN A 252 -6.70 20.07 -19.85
CA ASN A 252 -5.40 19.76 -19.26
C ASN A 252 -4.36 20.80 -19.68
N VAL A 253 -3.31 20.98 -18.85
CA VAL A 253 -2.22 21.94 -19.14
C VAL A 253 -1.51 21.57 -20.45
N ALA A 254 -1.28 20.29 -20.69
CA ALA A 254 -0.67 19.75 -21.90
C ALA A 254 -1.26 18.38 -22.20
N THR A 255 -1.08 17.90 -23.43
CA THR A 255 -1.39 16.50 -23.75
C THR A 255 -0.27 15.61 -23.21
N VAL A 256 -0.65 14.61 -22.39
CA VAL A 256 0.24 13.62 -21.80
C VAL A 256 -0.37 12.24 -21.98
N THR A 257 0.40 11.29 -22.48
CA THR A 257 0.09 9.86 -22.46
C THR A 257 0.88 9.23 -21.32
N THR A 258 0.22 8.45 -20.47
CA THR A 258 0.84 7.77 -19.34
C THR A 258 0.63 6.28 -19.46
N THR A 259 1.73 5.52 -19.36
CA THR A 259 1.73 4.07 -19.19
C THR A 259 2.18 3.75 -17.77
N ASP A 260 1.29 3.20 -16.95
CA ASP A 260 1.61 2.68 -15.62
C ASP A 260 1.67 1.15 -15.69
N LEU A 261 2.76 0.56 -15.20
CA LEU A 261 2.95 -0.89 -15.08
C LEU A 261 3.21 -1.26 -13.62
N GLN A 262 2.55 -2.30 -13.15
CA GLN A 262 2.92 -3.04 -11.96
C GLN A 262 2.92 -4.54 -12.28
N LEU A 263 4.04 -5.19 -12.08
CA LEU A 263 4.22 -6.63 -12.19
C LEU A 263 4.76 -7.17 -10.88
N CYS A 264 4.02 -8.09 -10.25
CA CYS A 264 4.47 -8.78 -9.05
C CYS A 264 4.45 -10.29 -9.29
N GLY A 265 5.46 -10.98 -8.78
CA GLY A 265 5.56 -12.43 -8.83
C GLY A 265 5.89 -13.00 -7.46
N TYR A 266 5.27 -14.14 -7.12
CA TYR A 266 5.41 -14.78 -5.82
C TYR A 266 5.63 -16.28 -5.99
N LYS A 267 6.59 -16.82 -5.25
CA LYS A 267 6.91 -18.25 -5.29
C LYS A 267 7.34 -18.74 -3.91
N LYS A 268 6.64 -19.75 -3.40
CA LYS A 268 7.13 -20.51 -2.25
C LYS A 268 8.38 -21.27 -2.67
N VAL A 269 9.52 -21.00 -2.02
CA VAL A 269 10.82 -21.59 -2.39
C VAL A 269 11.22 -22.74 -1.46
N TRP A 270 10.79 -22.66 -0.18
CA TRP A 270 10.91 -23.73 0.83
C TRP A 270 9.83 -23.55 1.89
N GLU A 271 9.85 -24.37 2.92
CA GLU A 271 8.88 -24.24 4.02
C GLU A 271 9.07 -22.93 4.79
N GLY A 272 7.99 -22.14 4.86
CA GLY A 272 8.01 -20.80 5.46
C GLY A 272 8.73 -19.74 4.63
N GLY A 273 9.35 -20.10 3.49
CA GLY A 273 10.11 -19.18 2.63
C GLY A 273 9.34 -18.81 1.36
N ILE A 274 9.13 -17.50 1.12
CA ILE A 274 8.50 -16.94 -0.07
C ILE A 274 9.47 -15.96 -0.73
N LEU A 275 9.76 -16.19 -2.00
CA LEU A 275 10.45 -15.21 -2.85
C LEU A 275 9.39 -14.38 -3.56
N ALA A 276 9.43 -13.07 -3.37
CA ALA A 276 8.54 -12.11 -4.00
C ALA A 276 9.36 -11.10 -4.83
N GLY A 277 8.83 -10.70 -5.96
CA GLY A 277 9.46 -9.68 -6.81
C GLY A 277 8.42 -8.69 -7.31
N GLU A 278 8.82 -7.44 -7.44
CA GLU A 278 8.01 -6.36 -7.99
C GLU A 278 8.80 -5.55 -8.99
N LEU A 279 8.16 -5.22 -10.11
CA LEU A 279 8.60 -4.22 -11.07
C LEU A 279 7.48 -3.20 -11.24
N ARG A 280 7.83 -1.93 -11.10
CA ARG A 280 6.93 -0.80 -11.37
C ARG A 280 7.56 0.13 -12.39
N SER A 281 6.75 0.64 -13.29
CA SER A 281 7.15 1.77 -14.13
C SER A 281 5.99 2.76 -14.28
N GLN A 282 6.34 4.02 -14.45
CA GLN A 282 5.44 5.06 -14.90
C GLN A 282 6.15 5.84 -16.00
N LEU A 283 5.59 5.80 -17.19
CA LEU A 283 6.16 6.42 -18.38
C LEU A 283 5.21 7.51 -18.88
N ASN A 284 5.64 8.77 -18.82
CA ASN A 284 4.85 9.92 -19.26
C ASN A 284 5.42 10.48 -20.55
N PHE A 285 4.68 10.37 -21.62
CA PHE A 285 5.03 10.92 -22.93
C PHE A 285 4.34 12.27 -23.13
N GLY A 286 5.08 13.27 -23.59
CA GLY A 286 4.62 14.66 -23.68
C GLY A 286 5.23 15.55 -22.62
N SER A 287 4.44 16.48 -22.09
CA SER A 287 4.91 17.46 -21.10
C SER A 287 4.12 17.32 -19.79
N PRO A 288 4.44 16.34 -18.95
CA PRO A 288 3.83 16.19 -17.64
C PRO A 288 4.12 17.41 -16.78
N THR A 289 3.21 17.73 -15.87
CA THR A 289 3.40 18.82 -14.90
C THR A 289 4.20 18.33 -13.70
N TRP A 290 4.76 19.24 -12.90
CA TRP A 290 5.45 18.93 -11.65
C TRP A 290 4.69 17.94 -10.77
N ALA A 291 3.37 18.01 -10.81
CA ALA A 291 2.48 17.22 -9.95
C ALA A 291 2.23 15.79 -10.46
N THR A 292 2.45 15.53 -11.76
CA THR A 292 2.17 14.24 -12.39
C THR A 292 3.40 13.54 -12.92
N MET A 293 4.58 14.11 -12.69
CA MET A 293 5.84 13.41 -12.94
C MET A 293 5.92 12.11 -12.15
N ALA A 294 6.53 11.11 -12.74
CA ALA A 294 6.84 9.86 -12.09
C ALA A 294 7.82 10.09 -10.94
N GLN A 295 7.64 9.40 -9.82
CA GLN A 295 8.48 9.56 -8.63
C GLN A 295 8.86 8.22 -8.03
N ILE A 296 10.06 8.11 -7.49
CA ILE A 296 10.53 6.94 -6.76
C ILE A 296 9.70 6.74 -5.49
N LEU A 297 9.24 5.50 -5.29
CA LEU A 297 8.44 5.09 -4.13
C LEU A 297 9.08 3.92 -3.37
N MET A 298 10.33 3.62 -3.65
CA MET A 298 11.05 2.52 -2.98
C MET A 298 11.28 2.81 -1.50
N ARG A 299 11.21 1.74 -0.70
CA ARG A 299 11.51 1.79 0.74
C ARG A 299 12.97 2.25 0.96
N GLY A 300 13.18 3.20 1.88
CA GLY A 300 14.50 3.79 2.15
C GLY A 300 14.71 5.16 1.51
N TYR A 301 13.81 5.57 0.61
CA TYR A 301 13.85 6.90 0.00
C TYR A 301 12.71 7.79 0.51
N TYR A 302 12.98 9.08 0.64
CA TYR A 302 11.93 10.06 0.92
C TYR A 302 10.98 10.15 -0.29
N GLN A 303 9.68 10.05 -0.02
CA GLN A 303 8.66 10.04 -1.08
C GLN A 303 8.66 11.38 -1.83
N GLY A 304 8.85 11.31 -3.15
CA GLY A 304 8.81 12.48 -4.02
C GLY A 304 10.14 13.23 -4.14
N ARG A 305 11.22 12.77 -3.52
CA ARG A 305 12.55 13.35 -3.68
C ARG A 305 13.03 13.24 -5.13
N TYR A 306 13.08 12.05 -5.69
CA TYR A 306 13.46 11.83 -7.09
C TYR A 306 12.21 11.73 -7.96
N ARG A 307 12.10 12.62 -8.94
CA ARG A 307 10.99 12.66 -9.90
C ARG A 307 11.41 13.16 -11.26
N ASP A 308 10.87 12.55 -12.31
CA ASP A 308 11.06 12.98 -13.69
C ASP A 308 9.89 12.49 -14.56
N LYS A 309 9.97 12.64 -15.88
CA LYS A 309 8.94 12.17 -16.82
C LYS A 309 8.69 10.66 -16.69
N HIS A 310 9.74 9.90 -16.56
CA HIS A 310 9.69 8.45 -16.51
C HIS A 310 10.33 7.92 -15.24
N LYS A 311 9.85 6.78 -14.77
CA LYS A 311 10.52 5.98 -13.74
C LYS A 311 10.44 4.51 -14.07
N ILE A 312 11.45 3.78 -13.61
CA ILE A 312 11.46 2.32 -13.51
C ILE A 312 12.03 1.99 -12.13
N GLU A 313 11.36 1.13 -11.39
CA GLU A 313 11.83 0.65 -10.09
C GLU A 313 11.47 -0.83 -9.92
N GLY A 314 12.36 -1.60 -9.31
CA GLY A 314 12.13 -3.01 -9.05
C GLY A 314 12.77 -3.45 -7.75
N GLN A 315 12.19 -4.47 -7.13
CA GLN A 315 12.70 -5.05 -5.89
C GLN A 315 12.43 -6.54 -5.82
N ILE A 316 13.32 -7.25 -5.15
CA ILE A 316 13.16 -8.67 -4.81
C ILE A 316 13.22 -8.79 -3.30
N GLU A 317 12.35 -9.60 -2.74
CA GLU A 317 12.14 -9.73 -1.31
C GLU A 317 12.04 -11.22 -0.94
N LEU A 318 12.80 -11.63 0.06
CA LEU A 318 12.68 -12.95 0.68
C LEU A 318 11.95 -12.79 2.01
N ARG A 319 10.78 -13.39 2.09
CA ARG A 319 9.94 -13.47 3.30
C ARG A 319 10.16 -14.82 3.94
N GLN A 320 10.57 -14.85 5.20
CA GLN A 320 10.78 -16.08 5.96
C GLN A 320 9.92 -16.10 7.22
N HIS A 321 8.99 -17.04 7.29
CA HIS A 321 8.33 -17.37 8.55
C HIS A 321 9.35 -18.06 9.47
N VAL A 322 9.51 -17.56 10.69
CA VAL A 322 10.55 -18.04 11.62
C VAL A 322 9.94 -18.87 12.74
N TRP A 323 8.91 -18.35 13.40
CA TRP A 323 8.36 -19.03 14.57
C TRP A 323 6.96 -18.50 14.90
N ARG A 324 5.99 -19.40 15.10
CA ARG A 324 4.58 -19.06 15.42
C ARG A 324 3.98 -18.03 14.46
N ARG A 325 3.93 -16.76 14.89
CA ARG A 325 3.41 -15.62 14.13
C ARG A 325 4.50 -14.67 13.65
N ALA A 326 5.77 -15.01 13.96
CA ALA A 326 6.90 -14.15 13.65
C ALA A 326 7.57 -14.54 12.34
N GLY A 327 7.87 -13.56 11.51
CA GLY A 327 8.63 -13.68 10.29
C GLY A 327 9.62 -12.53 10.12
N ILE A 328 10.58 -12.73 9.25
CA ILE A 328 11.55 -11.72 8.82
C ILE A 328 11.51 -11.57 7.31
N VAL A 329 11.88 -10.39 6.85
CA VAL A 329 11.98 -10.07 5.44
C VAL A 329 13.31 -9.38 5.18
N ILE A 330 13.95 -9.74 4.09
CA ILE A 330 15.09 -9.00 3.53
C ILE A 330 14.78 -8.68 2.09
N TRP A 331 15.20 -7.51 1.64
CA TRP A 331 15.01 -7.12 0.25
C TRP A 331 16.17 -6.34 -0.31
N GLY A 332 16.25 -6.35 -1.63
CA GLY A 332 17.11 -5.48 -2.41
C GLY A 332 16.40 -5.07 -3.68
N GLY A 333 16.72 -3.89 -4.16
CA GLY A 333 16.12 -3.35 -5.35
C GLY A 333 16.89 -2.18 -5.91
N ALA A 334 16.40 -1.66 -7.01
CA ALA A 334 16.95 -0.48 -7.65
C ALA A 334 15.87 0.24 -8.47
N GLY A 335 16.04 1.53 -8.68
CA GLY A 335 15.17 2.32 -9.54
C GLY A 335 15.90 3.53 -10.09
N THR A 336 15.27 4.21 -11.04
CA THR A 336 15.75 5.48 -11.57
C THR A 336 14.59 6.29 -12.10
N VAL A 337 14.80 7.61 -12.20
CA VAL A 337 13.94 8.53 -12.92
C VAL A 337 14.73 9.15 -14.06
N PHE A 338 14.08 9.42 -15.18
CA PHE A 338 14.75 9.97 -16.37
C PHE A 338 13.79 10.76 -17.26
N SER A 339 14.34 11.71 -18.00
CA SER A 339 13.56 12.56 -18.92
C SER A 339 13.34 11.90 -20.28
N LYS A 340 14.30 11.09 -20.76
CA LYS A 340 14.30 10.36 -22.03
C LYS A 340 15.05 9.02 -21.86
N PHE A 341 14.66 8.00 -22.61
CA PHE A 341 15.36 6.70 -22.58
C PHE A 341 16.84 6.79 -23.00
N SER A 342 17.18 7.74 -23.90
CA SER A 342 18.57 7.99 -24.30
C SER A 342 19.44 8.60 -23.20
N ASN A 343 18.82 9.15 -22.16
CA ASN A 343 19.50 9.83 -21.07
C ASN A 343 19.59 8.95 -19.81
N MET A 344 19.21 7.69 -19.90
CA MET A 344 19.41 6.76 -18.78
C MET A 344 20.89 6.54 -18.55
N ASP A 345 21.35 6.84 -17.33
CA ASP A 345 22.74 6.68 -16.91
C ASP A 345 22.81 5.71 -15.73
N ALA A 346 23.81 4.83 -15.74
CA ALA A 346 24.03 3.89 -14.64
C ALA A 346 24.40 4.58 -13.32
N SER A 347 24.97 5.79 -13.36
CA SER A 347 25.28 6.61 -12.19
C SER A 347 24.03 7.17 -11.49
N GLU A 348 22.89 7.23 -12.21
CA GLU A 348 21.59 7.67 -11.72
C GLU A 348 20.74 6.52 -11.14
N ILE A 349 21.30 5.32 -11.04
CA ILE A 349 20.62 4.20 -10.37
C ILE A 349 20.57 4.45 -8.87
N LEU A 350 19.39 4.30 -8.31
CA LEU A 350 19.08 4.42 -6.89
C LEU A 350 18.92 3.01 -6.29
N PRO A 351 19.98 2.42 -5.71
CA PRO A 351 19.88 1.13 -5.06
C PRO A 351 19.14 1.24 -3.73
N ASN A 352 18.40 0.20 -3.35
CA ASN A 352 17.88 0.09 -2.00
C ASN A 352 18.06 -1.33 -1.46
N VAL A 353 18.27 -1.41 -0.15
CA VAL A 353 18.29 -2.67 0.60
C VAL A 353 17.55 -2.45 1.92
N GLY A 354 17.11 -3.53 2.53
CA GLY A 354 16.48 -3.38 3.83
C GLY A 354 16.13 -4.70 4.48
N VAL A 355 15.66 -4.56 5.72
CA VAL A 355 15.24 -5.66 6.57
C VAL A 355 13.88 -5.32 7.19
N GLY A 356 13.05 -6.34 7.38
CA GLY A 356 11.74 -6.15 7.98
C GLY A 356 11.39 -7.28 8.94
N TYR A 357 10.55 -6.94 9.90
CA TYR A 357 9.89 -7.88 10.79
C TYR A 357 8.42 -8.02 10.40
N ARG A 358 7.89 -9.23 10.51
CA ARG A 358 6.48 -9.55 10.28
C ARG A 358 5.90 -10.22 11.50
N TRP A 359 4.72 -9.79 11.86
CA TRP A 359 3.92 -10.45 12.88
C TRP A 359 2.53 -10.73 12.30
N GLU A 360 2.22 -12.01 12.14
CA GLU A 360 0.93 -12.45 11.65
C GLU A 360 -0.14 -12.19 12.72
N PHE A 361 -0.83 -11.10 12.54
CA PHE A 361 -1.87 -10.62 13.42
C PHE A 361 -3.16 -11.45 13.27
N LYS A 362 -3.53 -11.72 12.04
CA LYS A 362 -4.62 -12.59 11.60
C LYS A 362 -4.08 -13.42 10.44
N LYS A 363 -4.68 -14.57 10.16
CA LYS A 363 -4.29 -15.40 9.02
C LYS A 363 -4.17 -14.55 7.75
N ASP A 364 -3.02 -14.59 7.14
CA ASP A 364 -2.64 -13.85 5.92
C ASP A 364 -2.72 -12.30 6.05
N VAL A 365 -2.70 -11.77 7.27
CA VAL A 365 -2.62 -10.33 7.54
C VAL A 365 -1.46 -10.06 8.48
N ASN A 366 -0.41 -9.46 7.96
CA ASN A 366 0.81 -9.17 8.69
C ASN A 366 0.85 -7.71 9.17
N VAL A 367 1.27 -7.50 10.41
CA VAL A 367 1.86 -6.23 10.84
C VAL A 367 3.30 -6.24 10.40
N ARG A 368 3.77 -5.19 9.76
CA ARG A 368 5.13 -5.06 9.26
C ARG A 368 5.88 -3.90 9.90
N LEU A 369 7.17 -4.14 10.12
CA LEU A 369 8.16 -3.14 10.48
C LEU A 369 9.28 -3.25 9.46
N ASP A 370 9.47 -2.22 8.66
CA ASP A 370 10.47 -2.21 7.60
C ASP A 370 11.49 -1.09 7.84
N MET A 371 12.78 -1.39 7.71
CA MET A 371 13.86 -0.43 7.70
C MET A 371 14.61 -0.54 6.38
N GLY A 372 14.48 0.46 5.54
CA GLY A 372 15.13 0.55 4.24
C GLY A 372 16.26 1.56 4.22
N PHE A 373 17.26 1.31 3.37
CA PHE A 373 18.42 2.15 3.15
C PHE A 373 18.59 2.41 1.66
N GLY A 374 18.85 3.66 1.32
CA GLY A 374 19.07 4.14 -0.04
C GLY A 374 20.44 4.78 -0.25
N LYS A 375 20.67 5.31 -1.46
CA LYS A 375 21.88 6.08 -1.84
C LYS A 375 22.03 7.32 -0.93
N GLY A 376 23.27 7.72 -0.67
CA GLY A 376 23.57 8.96 0.05
C GLY A 376 23.18 8.94 1.53
N GLY A 377 23.08 7.75 2.16
CA GLY A 377 22.70 7.66 3.57
C GLY A 377 21.20 7.82 3.84
N GLN A 378 20.39 7.92 2.79
CA GLN A 378 18.94 7.95 2.94
C GLN A 378 18.45 6.68 3.62
N ASN A 379 17.50 6.82 4.50
CA ASN A 379 16.89 5.70 5.19
C ASN A 379 15.43 5.99 5.49
N GLY A 380 14.64 4.95 5.63
CA GLY A 380 13.23 5.07 5.93
C GLY A 380 12.74 3.92 6.77
N PHE A 381 11.98 4.25 7.81
CA PHE A 381 11.28 3.29 8.64
C PHE A 381 9.79 3.34 8.35
N THR A 382 9.18 2.17 8.23
CA THR A 382 7.74 2.03 8.01
C THR A 382 7.16 0.99 8.95
N PHE A 383 6.12 1.38 9.66
CA PHE A 383 5.25 0.49 10.40
C PHE A 383 3.88 0.48 9.71
N GLY A 384 3.36 -0.68 9.38
CA GLY A 384 2.09 -0.79 8.65
C GLY A 384 1.47 -2.18 8.72
N ILE A 385 0.39 -2.35 7.99
CA ILE A 385 -0.37 -3.60 7.88
C ILE A 385 -0.29 -4.11 6.45
N ASN A 386 -0.32 -5.42 6.27
CA ASN A 386 -0.11 -6.18 5.03
C ASN A 386 1.33 -6.13 4.52
N GLU A 387 1.60 -6.86 3.44
CA GLU A 387 2.89 -6.85 2.79
C GLU A 387 3.14 -5.58 1.97
N ALA A 388 4.38 -5.38 1.54
CA ALA A 388 4.77 -4.17 0.81
C ALA A 388 4.16 -4.14 -0.60
N PHE A 389 3.98 -5.36 -1.21
CA PHE A 389 3.36 -5.57 -2.52
C PHE A 389 2.82 -7.00 -2.63
#